data_8fd4754f89df9f4b7867314003772887
#
_entry.id   8fd4754f89df9f4b7867314003772887
#
_cell.length_a   1.000
_cell.length_b   1.000
_cell.length_c   1.000
_cell.angle_alpha   90.00
_cell.angle_beta   90.00
_cell.angle_gamma   90.00
#
_symmetry.space_group_name_H-M   'P 1'
#
loop_
_entity.id
_entity.type
_entity.pdbx_description
1 polymer ?
#
loop_
_entity_poly.entity_id
_entity_poly.type
_entity_poly.pdbx_seq_one_letter_code
_entity_poly.pdbx_strand_id
1 'polypeptide(L)'
;LGDVYKRQDYQYMCSETGQQKVIDAIQNEHLTGVVICSCSPRMHEGTFRKAAEKAGLNPYQLEIANIREQCSWIHKDMEEATEKAVILARAAVAKVMLDTPLTPGESRVVKRALVIGGGIAGIQTALDIADAGYEVDIVEKTPSIGGRMSQLDKTFPTLDCSSCILTPRMGEVNAHEKINIYTYSEVESVGGFVGDFKVDIRKKARYVDMDKCTGCGLCQEKCPSKKNLSEFNRGLSNRTAIYTPFAQAVPNVPVIDTANCIHFKTGKCGICSKVCAAGAVNYDQKDEVIT
;
A
#
# COMPACT_ATOMS: atom_id res chain seq x y z
N LEU A 1 -39.54 16.87 8.94
CA LEU A 1 -38.59 16.90 10.04
C LEU A 1 -39.34 16.99 11.38
N GLY A 2 -40.47 16.25 11.54
CA GLY A 2 -41.33 16.28 12.73
C GLY A 2 -40.64 15.91 14.03
N ASP A 3 -39.62 15.05 13.97
CA ASP A 3 -38.94 14.48 15.13
C ASP A 3 -37.62 15.17 15.51
N VAL A 4 -37.37 16.38 14.99
CA VAL A 4 -36.19 17.18 15.32
C VAL A 4 -36.55 18.20 16.40
N TYR A 5 -36.04 18.03 17.60
CA TYR A 5 -36.36 18.90 18.75
C TYR A 5 -35.56 20.20 18.78
N LYS A 6 -34.35 20.20 18.22
CA LYS A 6 -33.45 21.35 18.21
C LYS A 6 -32.85 21.58 16.84
N ARG A 7 -32.90 22.83 16.36
CA ARG A 7 -32.20 23.29 15.17
C ARG A 7 -31.38 24.51 15.52
N GLN A 8 -30.12 24.50 15.09
CA GLN A 8 -29.19 25.62 15.28
C GLN A 8 -28.40 25.81 14.03
N ASP A 9 -28.03 27.05 13.76
CA ASP A 9 -27.06 27.41 12.74
C ASP A 9 -25.89 28.14 13.36
N TYR A 10 -24.72 27.97 12.78
CA TYR A 10 -23.51 28.64 13.14
C TYR A 10 -22.51 28.62 11.99
N GLN A 11 -21.83 29.72 11.76
CA GLN A 11 -20.99 29.88 10.58
C GLN A 11 -19.80 28.92 10.54
N TYR A 12 -19.22 28.61 11.69
CA TYR A 12 -18.02 27.79 11.82
C TYR A 12 -18.22 26.64 12.82
N MET A 13 -19.04 25.68 12.48
CA MET A 13 -19.40 24.55 13.38
C MET A 13 -18.18 23.73 13.84
N CYS A 14 -17.14 23.58 13.00
CA CYS A 14 -15.91 22.86 13.37
C CYS A 14 -14.96 23.63 14.30
N SER A 15 -15.20 24.95 14.51
CA SER A 15 -14.44 25.74 15.49
C SER A 15 -14.76 25.31 16.93
N GLU A 16 -13.90 25.69 17.86
CA GLU A 16 -14.10 25.39 19.29
C GLU A 16 -15.47 25.90 19.79
N THR A 17 -15.85 27.13 19.42
CA THR A 17 -17.14 27.70 19.74
C THR A 17 -18.29 26.93 19.12
N GLY A 18 -18.15 26.47 17.87
CA GLY A 18 -19.16 25.64 17.21
C GLY A 18 -19.33 24.29 17.89
N GLN A 19 -18.23 23.63 18.22
CA GLN A 19 -18.24 22.36 18.96
C GLN A 19 -18.88 22.53 20.35
N GLN A 20 -18.58 23.64 21.04
CA GLN A 20 -19.21 23.93 22.34
C GLN A 20 -20.72 24.07 22.22
N LYS A 21 -21.23 24.71 21.15
CA LYS A 21 -22.68 24.78 20.89
C LYS A 21 -23.32 23.41 20.70
N VAL A 22 -22.61 22.49 20.06
CA VAL A 22 -23.07 21.10 19.91
C VAL A 22 -23.11 20.40 21.26
N ILE A 23 -22.07 20.56 22.08
CA ILE A 23 -22.00 20.01 23.45
C ILE A 23 -23.16 20.54 24.30
N ASP A 24 -23.33 21.86 24.32
CA ASP A 24 -24.37 22.50 25.10
C ASP A 24 -25.79 22.06 24.67
N ALA A 25 -26.00 21.90 23.35
CA ALA A 25 -27.27 21.41 22.83
C ALA A 25 -27.57 19.97 23.27
N ILE A 26 -26.57 19.08 23.18
CA ILE A 26 -26.72 17.69 23.63
C ILE A 26 -27.09 17.62 25.11
N GLN A 27 -26.37 18.36 25.94
CA GLN A 27 -26.55 18.33 27.39
C GLN A 27 -27.86 18.99 27.84
N ASN A 28 -28.17 20.18 27.32
CA ASN A 28 -29.34 20.95 27.78
C ASN A 28 -30.66 20.39 27.26
N GLU A 29 -30.65 19.81 26.05
CA GLU A 29 -31.88 19.29 25.43
C GLU A 29 -31.96 17.75 25.53
N HIS A 30 -30.98 17.11 26.19
CA HIS A 30 -30.90 15.66 26.36
C HIS A 30 -31.01 14.88 25.03
N LEU A 31 -30.29 15.34 24.01
CA LEU A 31 -30.39 14.79 22.68
C LEU A 31 -29.81 13.35 22.62
N THR A 32 -30.52 12.48 21.91
CA THR A 32 -30.15 11.07 21.71
C THR A 32 -29.45 10.82 20.38
N GLY A 33 -29.38 11.82 19.50
CA GLY A 33 -28.68 11.78 18.23
C GLY A 33 -28.46 13.17 17.67
N VAL A 34 -27.44 13.35 16.85
CA VAL A 34 -27.06 14.66 16.28
C VAL A 34 -26.76 14.53 14.79
N VAL A 35 -27.25 15.48 14.01
CA VAL A 35 -26.90 15.63 12.59
C VAL A 35 -26.20 16.96 12.39
N ILE A 36 -25.01 16.92 11.82
CA ILE A 36 -24.22 18.09 11.45
C ILE A 36 -24.31 18.30 9.93
N CYS A 37 -25.02 19.32 9.50
CA CYS A 37 -25.08 19.70 8.08
C CYS A 37 -23.94 20.66 7.75
N SER A 38 -22.84 20.16 7.22
CA SER A 38 -21.63 20.95 6.97
C SER A 38 -20.79 20.40 5.81
N CYS A 39 -19.48 20.46 5.92
CA CYS A 39 -18.54 19.93 4.95
C CYS A 39 -18.33 18.40 5.06
N SER A 40 -17.39 17.88 4.29
CA SER A 40 -17.12 16.44 4.21
C SER A 40 -16.88 15.80 5.57
N PRO A 41 -17.51 14.65 5.86
CA PRO A 41 -17.20 13.85 7.04
C PRO A 41 -15.72 13.42 7.11
N ARG A 42 -15.04 13.23 5.97
CA ARG A 42 -13.63 12.89 5.93
C ARG A 42 -12.72 13.85 6.70
N MET A 43 -13.09 15.13 6.81
CA MET A 43 -12.29 16.14 7.50
C MET A 43 -12.65 16.26 8.98
N HIS A 44 -13.93 16.20 9.32
CA HIS A 44 -14.43 16.68 10.62
C HIS A 44 -15.25 15.67 11.42
N GLU A 45 -15.43 14.44 10.89
CA GLU A 45 -16.17 13.41 11.61
C GLU A 45 -15.57 13.13 12.99
N GLY A 46 -14.25 12.94 13.06
CA GLY A 46 -13.54 12.75 14.32
C GLY A 46 -13.67 13.93 15.30
N THR A 47 -13.74 15.16 14.79
CA THR A 47 -13.92 16.38 15.59
C THR A 47 -15.29 16.39 16.25
N PHE A 48 -16.35 16.14 15.49
CA PHE A 48 -17.72 16.16 16.01
C PHE A 48 -18.04 14.94 16.87
N ARG A 49 -17.49 13.77 16.56
CA ARG A 49 -17.60 12.58 17.41
C ARG A 49 -16.99 12.80 18.80
N LYS A 50 -15.81 13.44 18.85
CA LYS A 50 -15.19 13.82 20.12
C LYS A 50 -16.01 14.85 20.90
N ALA A 51 -16.66 15.79 20.20
CA ALA A 51 -17.57 16.75 20.86
C ALA A 51 -18.80 16.04 21.42
N ALA A 52 -19.40 15.11 20.68
CA ALA A 52 -20.53 14.30 21.16
C ALA A 52 -20.15 13.45 22.39
N GLU A 53 -18.99 12.81 22.35
CA GLU A 53 -18.45 12.02 23.47
C GLU A 53 -18.23 12.88 24.72
N LYS A 54 -17.66 14.07 24.58
CA LYS A 54 -17.52 15.05 25.69
C LYS A 54 -18.85 15.46 26.29
N ALA A 55 -19.91 15.49 25.49
CA ALA A 55 -21.25 15.78 25.94
C ALA A 55 -21.97 14.59 26.60
N GLY A 56 -21.40 13.40 26.57
CA GLY A 56 -21.99 12.16 27.08
C GLY A 56 -22.87 11.41 26.07
N LEU A 57 -22.89 11.84 24.80
CA LEU A 57 -23.58 11.13 23.73
C LEU A 57 -22.62 10.09 23.11
N ASN A 58 -23.13 8.90 22.80
CA ASN A 58 -22.33 7.91 22.09
C ASN A 58 -21.87 8.47 20.73
N PRO A 59 -20.55 8.44 20.40
CA PRO A 59 -20.01 9.08 19.21
C PRO A 59 -20.54 8.51 17.88
N TYR A 60 -21.15 7.33 17.90
CA TYR A 60 -21.76 6.69 16.73
C TYR A 60 -23.24 7.07 16.53
N GLN A 61 -23.82 7.87 17.43
CA GLN A 61 -25.13 8.49 17.28
C GLN A 61 -25.02 9.92 16.70
N LEU A 62 -24.02 10.13 15.85
CA LEU A 62 -23.77 11.39 15.15
C LEU A 62 -23.57 11.13 13.66
N GLU A 63 -24.35 11.84 12.84
CA GLU A 63 -24.26 11.78 11.39
C GLU A 63 -23.89 13.14 10.79
N ILE A 64 -23.22 13.12 9.64
CA ILE A 64 -22.83 14.34 8.92
C ILE A 64 -23.48 14.34 7.54
N ALA A 65 -24.31 15.35 7.26
CA ALA A 65 -24.79 15.63 5.92
C ALA A 65 -23.81 16.58 5.22
N ASN A 66 -23.18 16.12 4.17
CA ASN A 66 -22.23 16.92 3.39
C ASN A 66 -22.99 17.86 2.43
N ILE A 67 -23.31 19.05 2.93
CA ILE A 67 -24.02 20.07 2.15
C ILE A 67 -23.09 21.07 1.46
N ARG A 68 -21.79 20.99 1.68
CA ARG A 68 -20.80 21.83 0.99
C ARG A 68 -20.34 21.21 -0.33
N GLU A 69 -19.61 20.10 -0.25
CA GLU A 69 -19.01 19.47 -1.43
C GLU A 69 -20.08 18.82 -2.33
N GLN A 70 -21.16 18.33 -1.77
CA GLN A 70 -22.23 17.65 -2.50
C GLN A 70 -23.37 18.58 -2.93
N CYS A 71 -23.43 19.81 -2.44
CA CYS A 71 -24.47 20.77 -2.78
C CYS A 71 -23.92 22.09 -3.26
N SER A 72 -23.43 22.96 -2.35
CA SER A 72 -23.06 24.34 -2.68
C SER A 72 -21.88 24.47 -3.64
N TRP A 73 -21.00 23.49 -3.70
CA TRP A 73 -19.86 23.54 -4.64
C TRP A 73 -20.16 23.04 -6.04
N ILE A 74 -21.15 22.17 -6.20
CA ILE A 74 -21.44 21.53 -7.51
C ILE A 74 -22.68 22.09 -8.18
N HIS A 75 -23.60 22.73 -7.46
CA HIS A 75 -24.77 23.40 -8.03
C HIS A 75 -24.51 24.90 -8.17
N LYS A 76 -24.81 25.43 -9.34
CA LYS A 76 -24.79 26.89 -9.61
C LYS A 76 -26.09 27.56 -9.22
N ASP A 77 -27.18 26.82 -9.34
CA ASP A 77 -28.51 27.27 -8.95
C ASP A 77 -28.73 27.04 -7.44
N MET A 78 -29.17 28.07 -6.76
CA MET A 78 -29.36 28.04 -5.29
C MET A 78 -30.57 27.20 -4.88
N GLU A 79 -31.60 27.15 -5.70
CA GLU A 79 -32.82 26.40 -5.41
C GLU A 79 -32.55 24.90 -5.50
N GLU A 80 -31.91 24.43 -6.58
CA GLU A 80 -31.45 23.05 -6.73
C GLU A 80 -30.51 22.61 -5.60
N ALA A 81 -29.54 23.48 -5.23
CA ALA A 81 -28.62 23.21 -4.13
C ALA A 81 -29.37 23.06 -2.81
N THR A 82 -30.38 23.90 -2.57
CA THR A 82 -31.20 23.90 -1.34
C THR A 82 -32.05 22.63 -1.27
N GLU A 83 -32.72 22.27 -2.38
CA GLU A 83 -33.52 21.03 -2.44
C GLU A 83 -32.65 19.81 -2.13
N LYS A 84 -31.48 19.72 -2.72
CA LYS A 84 -30.54 18.64 -2.46
C LYS A 84 -30.04 18.62 -1.03
N ALA A 85 -29.72 19.79 -0.46
CA ALA A 85 -29.29 19.91 0.93
C ALA A 85 -30.38 19.42 1.90
N VAL A 86 -31.65 19.75 1.61
CA VAL A 86 -32.79 19.27 2.39
C VAL A 86 -32.92 17.75 2.31
N ILE A 87 -32.76 17.17 1.11
CA ILE A 87 -32.79 15.70 0.93
C ILE A 87 -31.67 15.03 1.73
N LEU A 88 -30.43 15.53 1.66
CA LEU A 88 -29.31 14.98 2.40
C LEU A 88 -29.48 15.11 3.92
N ALA A 89 -29.96 16.27 4.38
CA ALA A 89 -30.24 16.48 5.80
C ALA A 89 -31.34 15.53 6.31
N ARG A 90 -32.42 15.36 5.53
CA ARG A 90 -33.50 14.40 5.88
C ARG A 90 -33.01 12.96 5.91
N ALA A 91 -32.17 12.57 4.95
CA ALA A 91 -31.56 11.24 4.93
C ALA A 91 -30.68 11.00 6.16
N ALA A 92 -29.84 11.97 6.53
CA ALA A 92 -29.00 11.89 7.72
C ALA A 92 -29.82 11.84 9.03
N VAL A 93 -30.92 12.61 9.12
CA VAL A 93 -31.83 12.54 10.26
C VAL A 93 -32.50 11.16 10.33
N ALA A 94 -33.02 10.65 9.22
CA ALA A 94 -33.63 9.32 9.20
C ALA A 94 -32.60 8.22 9.58
N LYS A 95 -31.34 8.38 9.20
CA LYS A 95 -30.27 7.46 9.57
C LYS A 95 -29.97 7.51 11.06
N VAL A 96 -29.72 8.69 11.63
CA VAL A 96 -29.37 8.82 13.05
C VAL A 96 -30.47 8.33 13.99
N MET A 97 -31.73 8.40 13.55
CA MET A 97 -32.87 7.84 14.31
C MET A 97 -32.85 6.30 14.39
N LEU A 98 -32.13 5.64 13.46
CA LEU A 98 -31.95 4.19 13.42
C LEU A 98 -30.61 3.74 14.00
N ASP A 99 -29.70 4.69 14.27
CA ASP A 99 -28.40 4.37 14.83
C ASP A 99 -28.54 3.87 16.27
N THR A 100 -27.81 2.83 16.58
CA THR A 100 -27.69 2.29 17.94
C THR A 100 -26.33 2.62 18.53
N PRO A 101 -26.24 2.83 19.86
CA PRO A 101 -24.97 3.03 20.51
C PRO A 101 -24.01 1.87 20.23
N LEU A 102 -22.83 2.19 19.69
CA LEU A 102 -21.79 1.20 19.42
C LEU A 102 -20.66 1.35 20.44
N THR A 103 -20.10 0.22 20.84
CA THR A 103 -18.90 0.20 21.67
C THR A 103 -17.73 -0.17 20.74
N PRO A 104 -16.66 0.65 20.69
CA PRO A 104 -15.46 0.28 19.93
C PRO A 104 -14.91 -1.05 20.42
N GLY A 105 -14.65 -1.94 19.47
CA GLY A 105 -13.91 -3.16 19.77
C GLY A 105 -12.43 -2.84 19.94
N GLU A 106 -11.77 -3.52 20.85
CA GLU A 106 -10.32 -3.49 20.98
C GLU A 106 -9.71 -4.72 20.28
N SER A 107 -8.74 -4.49 19.44
CA SER A 107 -7.98 -5.55 18.80
C SER A 107 -6.49 -5.34 19.03
N ARG A 108 -5.77 -6.41 19.35
CA ARG A 108 -4.32 -6.37 19.42
C ARG A 108 -3.76 -6.13 18.02
N VAL A 109 -2.87 -5.16 17.90
CA VAL A 109 -2.20 -4.84 16.63
C VAL A 109 -0.82 -5.49 16.61
N VAL A 110 -0.58 -6.34 15.63
CA VAL A 110 0.77 -6.83 15.29
C VAL A 110 1.53 -5.70 14.61
N LYS A 111 2.62 -5.25 15.24
CA LYS A 111 3.42 -4.10 14.78
C LYS A 111 4.42 -4.52 13.70
N ARG A 112 3.92 -5.02 12.59
CA ARG A 112 4.67 -5.42 11.40
C ARG A 112 3.93 -4.93 10.17
N ALA A 113 4.65 -4.50 9.14
CA ALA A 113 4.05 -3.98 7.91
C ALA A 113 4.43 -4.84 6.71
N LEU A 114 3.49 -5.05 5.79
CA LEU A 114 3.74 -5.62 4.48
C LEU A 114 3.64 -4.52 3.42
N VAL A 115 4.70 -4.37 2.63
CA VAL A 115 4.78 -3.47 1.49
C VAL A 115 4.73 -4.29 0.20
N ILE A 116 3.70 -4.11 -0.60
CA ILE A 116 3.54 -4.83 -1.87
C ILE A 116 4.05 -3.97 -3.00
N GLY A 117 5.18 -4.38 -3.57
CA GLY A 117 5.89 -3.71 -4.64
C GLY A 117 7.17 -3.01 -4.18
N GLY A 118 8.32 -3.45 -4.70
CA GLY A 118 9.67 -2.92 -4.42
C GLY A 118 10.08 -1.78 -5.35
N GLY A 119 9.15 -0.94 -5.84
CA GLY A 119 9.47 0.31 -6.53
C GLY A 119 9.88 1.41 -5.55
N ILE A 120 10.26 2.60 -6.05
CA ILE A 120 10.75 3.71 -5.21
C ILE A 120 9.77 4.09 -4.10
N ALA A 121 8.47 4.07 -4.35
CA ALA A 121 7.46 4.36 -3.33
C ALA A 121 7.46 3.29 -2.22
N GLY A 122 7.50 2.00 -2.59
CA GLY A 122 7.57 0.90 -1.62
C GLY A 122 8.87 0.90 -0.83
N ILE A 123 10.00 1.17 -1.50
CA ILE A 123 11.31 1.33 -0.89
C ILE A 123 11.28 2.44 0.17
N GLN A 124 10.81 3.64 -0.19
CA GLN A 124 10.73 4.76 0.75
C GLN A 124 9.78 4.47 1.91
N THR A 125 8.60 3.92 1.63
CA THR A 125 7.64 3.53 2.66
C THR A 125 8.23 2.52 3.64
N ALA A 126 8.96 1.52 3.14
CA ALA A 126 9.59 0.52 3.99
C ALA A 126 10.67 1.13 4.89
N LEU A 127 11.50 2.04 4.36
CA LEU A 127 12.49 2.76 5.17
C LEU A 127 11.83 3.60 6.25
N ASP A 128 10.82 4.42 5.91
CA ASP A 128 10.13 5.28 6.87
C ASP A 128 9.50 4.48 8.03
N ILE A 129 8.89 3.32 7.72
CA ILE A 129 8.30 2.43 8.74
C ILE A 129 9.38 1.76 9.58
N ALA A 130 10.45 1.29 8.96
CA ALA A 130 11.54 0.60 9.64
C ALA A 130 12.34 1.55 10.54
N ASP A 131 12.60 2.78 10.08
CA ASP A 131 13.23 3.86 10.87
C ASP A 131 12.37 4.25 12.09
N ALA A 132 11.03 4.15 11.97
CA ALA A 132 10.12 4.31 13.09
C ALA A 132 10.14 3.12 14.09
N GLY A 133 10.93 2.08 13.81
CA GLY A 133 11.19 0.96 14.72
C GLY A 133 10.36 -0.29 14.46
N TYR A 134 9.58 -0.36 13.39
CA TYR A 134 8.72 -1.51 13.06
C TYR A 134 9.38 -2.44 12.03
N GLU A 135 9.04 -3.73 12.10
CA GLU A 135 9.44 -4.70 11.08
C GLU A 135 8.64 -4.52 9.80
N VAL A 136 9.31 -4.68 8.65
CA VAL A 136 8.70 -4.52 7.32
C VAL A 136 9.10 -5.66 6.41
N ASP A 137 8.11 -6.21 5.71
CA ASP A 137 8.31 -7.17 4.65
C ASP A 137 7.98 -6.51 3.30
N ILE A 138 8.91 -6.54 2.35
CA ILE A 138 8.70 -6.09 0.97
C ILE A 138 8.49 -7.30 0.08
N VAL A 139 7.36 -7.36 -0.63
CA VAL A 139 7.09 -8.39 -1.64
C VAL A 139 7.17 -7.76 -3.02
N GLU A 140 8.10 -8.24 -3.86
CA GLU A 140 8.32 -7.76 -5.21
C GLU A 140 8.24 -8.93 -6.23
N LYS A 141 7.39 -8.78 -7.24
CA LYS A 141 7.14 -9.80 -8.25
C LYS A 141 8.31 -10.03 -9.21
N THR A 142 9.13 -9.01 -9.42
CA THR A 142 10.31 -9.08 -10.29
C THR A 142 11.52 -9.61 -9.52
N PRO A 143 12.56 -10.10 -10.21
CA PRO A 143 13.75 -10.64 -9.55
C PRO A 143 14.58 -9.63 -8.74
N SER A 144 14.28 -8.35 -8.83
CA SER A 144 14.96 -7.27 -8.11
C SER A 144 13.97 -6.19 -7.70
N ILE A 145 14.24 -5.48 -6.60
CA ILE A 145 13.57 -4.22 -6.29
C ILE A 145 14.08 -3.12 -7.24
N GLY A 146 13.44 -1.93 -7.20
CA GLY A 146 13.76 -0.77 -8.03
C GLY A 146 12.63 -0.35 -8.97
N GLY A 147 11.78 -1.30 -9.36
CA GLY A 147 10.57 -1.03 -10.14
C GLY A 147 10.84 -0.28 -11.45
N ARG A 148 9.92 0.59 -11.83
CA ARG A 148 10.06 1.36 -13.09
C ARG A 148 11.14 2.43 -13.03
N MET A 149 11.47 2.95 -11.85
CA MET A 149 12.50 3.98 -11.73
C MET A 149 13.88 3.47 -12.16
N SER A 150 14.16 2.18 -11.98
CA SER A 150 15.40 1.55 -12.49
C SER A 150 15.52 1.54 -14.01
N GLN A 151 14.41 1.74 -14.74
CA GLN A 151 14.34 1.76 -16.22
C GLN A 151 14.42 3.18 -16.79
N LEU A 152 14.47 4.22 -15.94
CA LEU A 152 14.51 5.62 -16.36
C LEU A 152 15.93 6.15 -16.31
N ASP A 153 16.27 7.02 -17.27
CA ASP A 153 17.51 7.80 -17.23
C ASP A 153 17.38 8.96 -16.22
N LYS A 154 16.27 9.69 -16.32
CA LYS A 154 16.00 10.88 -15.49
C LYS A 154 14.60 10.88 -14.92
N THR A 155 14.42 11.59 -13.80
CA THR A 155 13.13 11.80 -13.16
C THR A 155 12.51 13.13 -13.58
N PHE A 156 11.19 13.16 -13.74
CA PHE A 156 10.44 14.39 -13.95
C PHE A 156 9.98 14.97 -12.59
N PRO A 157 9.92 16.29 -12.39
CA PRO A 157 10.23 17.37 -13.35
C PRO A 157 11.67 17.89 -13.28
N THR A 158 12.44 17.47 -12.29
CA THR A 158 13.78 18.03 -11.97
C THR A 158 14.88 17.56 -12.90
N LEU A 159 14.62 16.48 -13.67
CA LEU A 159 15.58 15.82 -14.55
C LEU A 159 16.83 15.28 -13.84
N ASP A 160 16.66 14.91 -12.59
CA ASP A 160 17.70 14.23 -11.82
C ASP A 160 17.98 12.83 -12.33
N CYS A 161 19.20 12.35 -12.11
CA CYS A 161 19.62 11.00 -12.45
C CYS A 161 18.84 9.96 -11.64
N SER A 162 18.01 9.15 -12.28
CA SER A 162 17.20 8.12 -11.61
C SER A 162 18.02 7.12 -10.82
N SER A 163 19.12 6.61 -11.41
CA SER A 163 20.00 5.64 -10.76
C SER A 163 20.71 6.23 -9.55
N CYS A 164 21.06 7.52 -9.61
CA CYS A 164 21.75 8.22 -8.51
C CYS A 164 20.87 8.37 -7.27
N ILE A 165 19.55 8.44 -7.46
CA ILE A 165 18.58 8.49 -6.36
C ILE A 165 18.21 7.07 -5.90
N LEU A 166 17.90 6.19 -6.85
CA LEU A 166 17.36 4.86 -6.56
C LEU A 166 18.39 3.92 -5.95
N THR A 167 19.60 3.87 -6.49
CA THR A 167 20.62 2.87 -6.07
C THR A 167 20.98 2.98 -4.58
N PRO A 168 21.23 4.17 -4.02
CA PRO A 168 21.46 4.31 -2.58
C PRO A 168 20.28 3.79 -1.76
N ARG A 169 19.04 4.13 -2.13
CA ARG A 169 17.84 3.69 -1.43
C ARG A 169 17.63 2.19 -1.46
N MET A 170 17.94 1.53 -2.59
CA MET A 170 17.94 0.07 -2.67
C MET A 170 19.00 -0.55 -1.76
N GLY A 171 20.17 0.07 -1.65
CA GLY A 171 21.23 -0.32 -0.73
C GLY A 171 20.83 -0.17 0.74
N GLU A 172 20.22 0.94 1.10
CA GLU A 172 19.71 1.21 2.44
C GLU A 172 18.67 0.14 2.86
N VAL A 173 17.68 -0.13 2.00
CA VAL A 173 16.67 -1.19 2.25
C VAL A 173 17.32 -2.55 2.44
N ASN A 174 18.30 -2.89 1.60
CA ASN A 174 18.98 -4.20 1.66
C ASN A 174 19.85 -4.36 2.92
N ALA A 175 20.33 -3.27 3.47
CA ALA A 175 21.17 -3.27 4.67
C ALA A 175 20.38 -3.09 5.97
N HIS A 176 19.10 -2.74 5.90
CA HIS A 176 18.30 -2.42 7.08
C HIS A 176 17.86 -3.68 7.82
N GLU A 177 18.22 -3.79 9.10
CA GLU A 177 17.99 -5.00 9.94
C GLU A 177 16.50 -5.36 10.12
N LYS A 178 15.59 -4.37 9.99
CA LYS A 178 14.14 -4.56 10.17
C LYS A 178 13.38 -4.74 8.86
N ILE A 179 14.07 -4.80 7.71
CA ILE A 179 13.43 -4.97 6.42
C ILE A 179 13.79 -6.33 5.82
N ASN A 180 12.78 -7.13 5.55
CA ASN A 180 12.93 -8.36 4.78
C ASN A 180 12.48 -8.13 3.34
N ILE A 181 13.26 -8.60 2.37
CA ILE A 181 12.96 -8.42 0.95
C ILE A 181 12.66 -9.78 0.32
N TYR A 182 11.43 -9.96 -0.15
CA TYR A 182 10.98 -11.12 -0.90
C TYR A 182 10.84 -10.74 -2.37
N THR A 183 11.92 -10.86 -3.14
CA THR A 183 11.89 -10.67 -4.59
C THR A 183 11.48 -11.95 -5.32
N TYR A 184 11.00 -11.80 -6.55
CA TYR A 184 10.46 -12.88 -7.37
C TYR A 184 9.30 -13.60 -6.66
N SER A 185 8.49 -12.83 -5.93
CA SER A 185 7.44 -13.32 -5.03
C SER A 185 6.14 -12.56 -5.25
N GLU A 186 5.02 -13.23 -5.02
CA GLU A 186 3.68 -12.67 -5.20
C GLU A 186 2.79 -13.01 -3.99
N VAL A 187 1.92 -12.09 -3.61
CA VAL A 187 0.89 -12.37 -2.60
C VAL A 187 -0.18 -13.27 -3.22
N GLU A 188 -0.46 -14.41 -2.60
CA GLU A 188 -1.50 -15.34 -3.05
C GLU A 188 -2.81 -15.13 -2.34
N SER A 189 -2.76 -14.95 -1.03
CA SER A 189 -3.97 -14.78 -0.22
C SER A 189 -3.73 -13.81 0.92
N VAL A 190 -4.81 -13.16 1.36
CA VAL A 190 -4.83 -12.32 2.55
C VAL A 190 -6.03 -12.71 3.40
N GLY A 191 -5.78 -13.13 4.63
CA GLY A 191 -6.79 -13.48 5.62
C GLY A 191 -6.62 -12.67 6.90
N GLY A 192 -7.41 -13.00 7.92
CA GLY A 192 -7.35 -12.32 9.22
C GLY A 192 -8.26 -11.08 9.29
N PHE A 193 -7.90 -10.12 10.14
CA PHE A 193 -8.68 -8.91 10.40
C PHE A 193 -7.75 -7.71 10.67
N VAL A 194 -8.31 -6.52 10.74
CA VAL A 194 -7.55 -5.29 10.98
C VAL A 194 -6.75 -5.40 12.29
N GLY A 195 -5.44 -5.35 12.16
CA GLY A 195 -4.48 -5.50 13.27
C GLY A 195 -3.80 -6.88 13.33
N ASP A 196 -4.35 -7.91 12.65
CA ASP A 196 -3.74 -9.27 12.63
C ASP A 196 -4.05 -9.94 11.27
N PHE A 197 -3.41 -9.46 10.22
CA PHE A 197 -3.50 -10.06 8.89
C PHE A 197 -2.54 -11.23 8.75
N LYS A 198 -3.00 -12.28 8.08
CA LYS A 198 -2.18 -13.41 7.62
C LYS A 198 -2.10 -13.35 6.10
N VAL A 199 -0.88 -13.38 5.59
CA VAL A 199 -0.64 -13.18 4.16
C VAL A 199 0.22 -14.33 3.63
N ASP A 200 -0.33 -15.09 2.68
CA ASP A 200 0.41 -16.12 1.99
C ASP A 200 1.18 -15.52 0.82
N ILE A 201 2.48 -15.75 0.80
CA ILE A 201 3.39 -15.25 -0.21
C ILE A 201 4.01 -16.43 -0.94
N ARG A 202 3.81 -16.50 -2.26
CA ARG A 202 4.49 -17.46 -3.12
C ARG A 202 5.83 -16.90 -3.57
N LYS A 203 6.89 -17.54 -3.16
CA LYS A 203 8.27 -17.33 -3.64
C LYS A 203 8.49 -18.24 -4.85
N LYS A 204 8.63 -17.66 -6.03
CA LYS A 204 8.89 -18.43 -7.27
C LYS A 204 10.30 -18.98 -7.27
N ALA A 205 10.46 -20.18 -7.82
CA ALA A 205 11.77 -20.79 -7.97
C ALA A 205 12.70 -19.94 -8.85
N ARG A 206 13.76 -19.43 -8.26
CA ARG A 206 14.80 -18.64 -8.94
C ARG A 206 15.80 -19.54 -9.66
N TYR A 207 15.90 -20.80 -9.23
CA TYR A 207 16.87 -21.82 -9.65
C TYR A 207 18.31 -21.44 -9.39
N VAL A 208 18.53 -20.42 -8.58
CA VAL A 208 19.83 -19.97 -8.08
C VAL A 208 19.67 -19.67 -6.58
N ASP A 209 20.45 -20.37 -5.79
CA ASP A 209 20.51 -20.22 -4.34
C ASP A 209 21.09 -18.83 -4.00
N MET A 210 20.29 -18.02 -3.31
CA MET A 210 20.66 -16.64 -3.01
C MET A 210 21.77 -16.54 -1.98
N ASP A 211 21.86 -17.50 -1.07
CA ASP A 211 22.86 -17.50 0.02
C ASP A 211 24.24 -17.95 -0.49
N LYS A 212 24.28 -18.79 -1.55
CA LYS A 212 25.51 -19.25 -2.17
C LYS A 212 26.02 -18.36 -3.28
N CYS A 213 25.13 -17.63 -3.95
CA CYS A 213 25.47 -16.86 -5.13
C CYS A 213 26.31 -15.62 -4.79
N THR A 214 27.49 -15.51 -5.39
CA THR A 214 28.40 -14.36 -5.22
C THR A 214 28.15 -13.22 -6.21
N GLY A 215 27.18 -13.34 -7.12
CA GLY A 215 26.90 -12.33 -8.15
C GLY A 215 27.98 -12.17 -9.24
N CYS A 216 28.88 -13.13 -9.41
CA CYS A 216 30.04 -13.01 -10.31
C CYS A 216 29.70 -12.93 -11.80
N GLY A 217 28.48 -13.26 -12.23
CA GLY A 217 28.02 -13.13 -13.63
C GLY A 217 28.49 -14.22 -14.60
N LEU A 218 29.42 -15.13 -14.25
CA LEU A 218 29.97 -16.17 -15.14
C LEU A 218 28.88 -17.04 -15.78
N CYS A 219 27.84 -17.39 -15.03
CA CYS A 219 26.70 -18.17 -15.53
C CYS A 219 25.96 -17.48 -16.67
N GLN A 220 25.84 -16.15 -16.60
CA GLN A 220 25.22 -15.31 -17.64
C GLN A 220 26.12 -15.21 -18.85
N GLU A 221 27.41 -14.95 -18.65
CA GLU A 221 28.42 -14.83 -19.74
C GLU A 221 28.49 -16.10 -20.59
N LYS A 222 28.51 -17.27 -19.95
CA LYS A 222 28.67 -18.58 -20.62
C LYS A 222 27.34 -19.18 -21.09
N CYS A 223 26.22 -18.58 -20.80
CA CYS A 223 24.90 -19.08 -21.22
C CYS A 223 24.77 -19.05 -22.76
N PRO A 224 24.45 -20.18 -23.41
CA PRO A 224 24.30 -20.22 -24.87
C PRO A 224 22.99 -19.59 -25.37
N SER A 225 21.96 -19.53 -24.54
CA SER A 225 20.67 -18.92 -24.88
C SER A 225 20.75 -17.39 -24.70
N LYS A 226 21.17 -16.67 -25.74
CA LYS A 226 21.48 -15.21 -25.70
C LYS A 226 20.48 -14.33 -26.46
N LYS A 227 19.49 -14.91 -27.10
CA LYS A 227 18.54 -14.16 -27.98
C LYS A 227 17.16 -13.97 -27.37
N ASN A 228 17.07 -13.94 -26.05
CA ASN A 228 15.80 -13.72 -25.37
C ASN A 228 15.60 -12.21 -25.17
N LEU A 229 14.42 -11.70 -25.50
CA LEU A 229 14.11 -10.28 -25.30
C LEU A 229 14.19 -9.91 -23.83
N SER A 230 14.82 -8.77 -23.53
CA SER A 230 14.93 -8.24 -22.18
C SER A 230 13.65 -7.47 -21.82
N GLU A 231 12.96 -7.92 -20.81
CA GLU A 231 11.77 -7.24 -20.27
C GLU A 231 12.14 -5.91 -19.60
N PHE A 232 13.35 -5.83 -19.05
CA PHE A 232 13.85 -4.64 -18.37
C PHE A 232 13.84 -3.40 -19.27
N ASN A 233 14.27 -3.54 -20.51
CA ASN A 233 14.27 -2.44 -21.50
C ASN A 233 13.21 -2.59 -22.60
N ARG A 234 12.10 -3.26 -22.28
CA ARG A 234 10.96 -3.38 -23.18
C ARG A 234 11.25 -4.10 -24.51
N GLY A 235 12.18 -5.05 -24.49
CA GLY A 235 12.53 -5.82 -25.67
C GLY A 235 13.50 -5.12 -26.62
N LEU A 236 14.06 -3.97 -26.27
CA LEU A 236 15.03 -3.24 -27.09
C LEU A 236 16.43 -3.91 -27.14
N SER A 237 16.72 -4.81 -26.21
CA SER A 237 17.93 -5.63 -26.22
C SER A 237 17.63 -7.08 -25.90
N ASN A 238 18.64 -7.93 -26.08
CA ASN A 238 18.57 -9.34 -25.73
C ASN A 238 19.23 -9.61 -24.37
N ARG A 239 18.75 -10.63 -23.69
CA ARG A 239 19.34 -11.20 -22.49
C ARG A 239 19.55 -12.70 -22.61
N THR A 240 20.33 -13.24 -21.69
CA THR A 240 20.48 -14.70 -21.54
C THR A 240 19.32 -15.34 -20.80
N ALA A 241 19.18 -16.66 -20.89
CA ALA A 241 18.12 -17.37 -20.14
C ALA A 241 18.37 -17.38 -18.63
N ILE A 242 19.62 -17.36 -18.18
CA ILE A 242 19.98 -17.05 -16.78
C ILE A 242 20.47 -15.60 -16.75
N TYR A 243 19.82 -14.74 -15.95
CA TYR A 243 20.07 -13.31 -16.03
C TYR A 243 19.82 -12.58 -14.72
N THR A 244 20.49 -11.46 -14.52
CA THR A 244 20.17 -10.42 -13.57
C THR A 244 19.50 -9.27 -14.34
N PRO A 245 18.40 -8.70 -13.88
CA PRO A 245 17.62 -7.72 -14.67
C PRO A 245 18.42 -6.49 -15.12
N PHE A 246 19.27 -5.95 -14.24
CA PHE A 246 20.14 -4.80 -14.49
C PHE A 246 21.34 -4.82 -13.52
N ALA A 247 22.35 -4.01 -13.79
CA ALA A 247 23.63 -4.08 -13.08
C ALA A 247 23.55 -3.78 -11.58
N GLN A 248 22.65 -2.87 -11.18
CA GLN A 248 22.46 -2.47 -9.77
C GLN A 248 21.33 -3.25 -9.07
N ALA A 249 20.95 -4.41 -9.62
CA ALA A 249 19.87 -5.21 -9.07
C ALA A 249 20.10 -5.60 -7.59
N VAL A 250 19.04 -5.54 -6.80
CA VAL A 250 19.02 -5.97 -5.41
C VAL A 250 17.87 -6.97 -5.23
N PRO A 251 18.18 -8.23 -4.88
CA PRO A 251 19.52 -8.82 -4.76
C PRO A 251 20.24 -8.96 -6.12
N ASN A 252 21.56 -8.90 -6.11
CA ASN A 252 22.37 -9.15 -7.30
C ASN A 252 22.58 -10.65 -7.55
N VAL A 253 21.45 -11.37 -7.66
CA VAL A 253 21.41 -12.82 -7.88
C VAL A 253 20.60 -13.08 -9.14
N PRO A 254 21.14 -13.83 -10.12
CA PRO A 254 20.43 -14.13 -11.35
C PRO A 254 19.21 -15.05 -11.10
N VAL A 255 18.30 -15.05 -12.06
CA VAL A 255 17.17 -15.96 -12.16
C VAL A 255 17.24 -16.73 -13.47
N ILE A 256 16.73 -17.96 -13.50
CA ILE A 256 16.63 -18.74 -14.74
C ILE A 256 15.21 -18.63 -15.31
N ASP A 257 15.11 -18.09 -16.51
CA ASP A 257 13.92 -18.10 -17.33
C ASP A 257 13.71 -19.52 -17.92
N THR A 258 12.87 -20.29 -17.31
CA THR A 258 12.60 -21.70 -17.69
C THR A 258 12.04 -21.82 -19.10
N ALA A 259 11.26 -20.83 -19.56
CA ALA A 259 10.67 -20.83 -20.89
C ALA A 259 11.72 -20.70 -22.00
N ASN A 260 12.88 -20.09 -21.72
CA ASN A 260 13.95 -19.87 -22.68
C ASN A 260 15.25 -20.63 -22.37
N CYS A 261 15.28 -21.35 -21.24
CA CYS A 261 16.43 -22.15 -20.84
C CYS A 261 16.49 -23.49 -21.59
N ILE A 262 17.63 -23.78 -22.21
CA ILE A 262 17.86 -25.05 -22.92
C ILE A 262 17.80 -26.25 -21.98
N HIS A 263 18.26 -26.12 -20.73
CA HIS A 263 18.15 -27.17 -19.73
C HIS A 263 16.69 -27.59 -19.50
N PHE A 264 15.82 -26.63 -19.21
CA PHE A 264 14.41 -26.90 -18.94
C PHE A 264 13.64 -27.37 -20.17
N LYS A 265 14.08 -27.00 -21.39
CA LYS A 265 13.48 -27.46 -22.65
C LYS A 265 13.90 -28.86 -23.05
N THR A 266 15.15 -29.22 -22.82
CA THR A 266 15.75 -30.44 -23.43
C THR A 266 16.47 -31.38 -22.47
N GLY A 267 16.73 -30.94 -21.23
CA GLY A 267 17.53 -31.68 -20.24
C GLY A 267 19.04 -31.73 -20.54
N LYS A 268 19.51 -31.21 -21.68
CA LYS A 268 20.88 -31.45 -22.16
C LYS A 268 21.88 -30.36 -21.84
N CYS A 269 21.48 -29.21 -21.35
CA CYS A 269 22.35 -28.10 -20.99
C CYS A 269 22.56 -28.04 -19.47
N GLY A 270 23.80 -27.83 -19.02
CA GLY A 270 24.15 -27.66 -17.60
C GLY A 270 25.34 -26.69 -17.43
N ILE A 271 25.57 -25.80 -18.41
CA ILE A 271 26.75 -24.92 -18.42
C ILE A 271 26.79 -24.01 -17.18
N CYS A 272 25.68 -23.34 -16.85
CA CYS A 272 25.63 -22.41 -15.69
C CYS A 272 25.94 -23.13 -14.37
N SER A 273 25.48 -24.36 -14.17
CA SER A 273 25.83 -25.16 -12.99
C SER A 273 27.32 -25.57 -12.98
N LYS A 274 27.87 -25.94 -14.14
CA LYS A 274 29.28 -26.39 -14.26
C LYS A 274 30.28 -25.25 -14.02
N VAL A 275 29.96 -24.02 -14.44
CA VAL A 275 30.86 -22.87 -14.29
C VAL A 275 30.68 -22.16 -12.94
N CYS A 276 29.67 -22.52 -12.17
CA CYS A 276 29.40 -21.89 -10.87
C CYS A 276 30.31 -22.50 -9.80
N ALA A 277 31.38 -21.80 -9.44
CA ALA A 277 32.30 -22.25 -8.40
C ALA A 277 31.64 -22.34 -7.02
N ALA A 278 30.62 -21.50 -6.75
CA ALA A 278 29.86 -21.51 -5.51
C ALA A 278 28.78 -22.60 -5.47
N GLY A 279 28.53 -23.35 -6.55
CA GLY A 279 27.50 -24.37 -6.61
C GLY A 279 26.07 -23.86 -6.36
N ALA A 280 25.81 -22.60 -6.71
CA ALA A 280 24.55 -21.94 -6.41
C ALA A 280 23.38 -22.34 -7.34
N VAL A 281 23.61 -22.97 -8.48
CA VAL A 281 22.56 -23.32 -9.44
C VAL A 281 21.89 -24.63 -9.01
N ASN A 282 20.57 -24.56 -8.81
CA ASN A 282 19.74 -25.70 -8.43
C ASN A 282 18.50 -25.78 -9.36
N TYR A 283 18.51 -26.71 -10.30
CA TYR A 283 17.40 -26.91 -11.24
C TYR A 283 16.16 -27.57 -10.64
N ASP A 284 16.30 -28.17 -9.47
CA ASP A 284 15.21 -28.90 -8.78
C ASP A 284 14.45 -28.00 -7.78
N GLN A 285 14.83 -26.71 -7.67
CA GLN A 285 14.14 -25.74 -6.80
C GLN A 285 12.66 -25.65 -7.20
N LYS A 286 11.80 -25.59 -6.19
CA LYS A 286 10.36 -25.43 -6.37
C LYS A 286 9.90 -24.09 -5.79
N ASP A 287 8.73 -23.67 -6.23
CA ASP A 287 8.03 -22.55 -5.58
C ASP A 287 7.77 -22.91 -4.12
N GLU A 288 7.85 -21.93 -3.25
CA GLU A 288 7.60 -22.04 -1.81
C GLU A 288 6.51 -21.05 -1.41
N VAL A 289 5.58 -21.47 -0.57
CA VAL A 289 4.60 -20.58 0.04
C VAL A 289 4.97 -20.39 1.50
N ILE A 290 5.06 -19.13 1.91
CA ILE A 290 5.32 -18.70 3.30
C ILE A 290 4.14 -17.86 3.79
N THR A 291 3.83 -17.94 5.08
CA THR A 291 2.76 -17.17 5.74
C THR A 291 3.33 -16.26 6.81
#